data_899c4f17ef2be0901afe15b57fe92a45
#
_entry.id   899c4f17ef2be0901afe15b57fe92a45
#
_cell.length_a   1.000
_cell.length_b   1.000
_cell.length_c   1.000
_cell.angle_alpha   90.00
_cell.angle_beta   90.00
_cell.angle_gamma   90.00
#
_symmetry.space_group_name_H-M   'P 1'
#
loop_
_entity.id
_entity.type
_entity.pdbx_description
1 polymer ?
#
loop_
_entity_poly.entity_id
_entity_poly.type
_entity_poly.pdbx_seq_one_letter_code
_entity_poly.pdbx_strand_id
1 'polypeptide(L)'
;KIQVPDDREKIICMYCGEEISVRRALGEEKKETDPVAYGENYNLAMAGLKELIRTCYQPMQNFKKDLYEGAFEAFYSSHRRMFEAMEYIYRSGEQPQSWLEKMAECMIEEARTDLNTYKLKNRRSQRLMDYNFLLSVYLVPAVLKYPAGVTEPFADCLIASWNKAFQTSIGKARYDDIDSGFHRKLCYITTAVCENIGKGSDCPELRLLKDYRDRYMDVTPEGHALVEEYYDIAPTIVKRIARRPERDRIYRQIYETYLQPCIREIETRQYEACEARYRQMVLELKKQYMDTGTAH
;
A
#
# COMPACT_ATOMS: atom_id res chain seq x y z
N LYS A 1 -20.50 6.72 26.70
CA LYS A 1 -19.77 6.05 27.81
C LYS A 1 -20.76 5.90 28.95
N ILE A 2 -21.06 4.67 29.36
CA ILE A 2 -21.86 4.39 30.56
C ILE A 2 -20.85 4.20 31.69
N GLN A 3 -20.95 4.98 32.76
CA GLN A 3 -20.22 4.72 34.01
C GLN A 3 -20.97 3.64 34.75
N VAL A 4 -20.32 2.51 34.97
CA VAL A 4 -20.88 1.37 35.71
C VAL A 4 -20.23 1.35 37.09
N PRO A 5 -21.01 1.30 38.21
CA PRO A 5 -20.44 1.09 39.54
C PRO A 5 -19.68 -0.24 39.63
N ASP A 6 -18.54 -0.24 40.25
CA ASP A 6 -17.60 -1.39 40.35
C ASP A 6 -18.19 -2.60 41.12
N ASP A 7 -19.33 -2.44 41.78
CA ASP A 7 -19.98 -3.44 42.62
C ASP A 7 -21.12 -4.21 41.92
N ARG A 8 -21.41 -3.89 40.66
CA ARG A 8 -22.52 -4.55 39.92
C ARG A 8 -22.04 -5.59 38.95
N GLU A 9 -22.57 -6.79 39.07
CA GLU A 9 -22.31 -7.90 38.12
C GLU A 9 -23.11 -7.78 36.82
N LYS A 10 -24.27 -7.10 36.86
CA LYS A 10 -25.19 -6.98 35.71
C LYS A 10 -25.81 -5.58 35.66
N ILE A 11 -26.04 -5.12 34.45
CA ILE A 11 -26.74 -3.86 34.13
C ILE A 11 -27.84 -4.13 33.11
N ILE A 12 -28.93 -3.35 33.16
CA ILE A 12 -30.01 -3.40 32.19
C ILE A 12 -29.80 -2.30 31.17
N CYS A 13 -29.79 -2.65 29.87
CA CYS A 13 -29.74 -1.67 28.79
C CYS A 13 -31.00 -0.79 28.83
N MET A 14 -30.82 0.51 29.00
CA MET A 14 -31.93 1.47 29.07
C MET A 14 -32.70 1.64 27.75
N TYR A 15 -32.13 1.14 26.63
CA TYR A 15 -32.73 1.25 25.30
C TYR A 15 -33.56 0.02 24.91
N CYS A 16 -33.04 -1.19 25.17
CA CYS A 16 -33.69 -2.44 24.77
C CYS A 16 -34.21 -3.30 25.94
N GLY A 17 -33.88 -2.91 27.20
CA GLY A 17 -34.26 -3.68 28.38
C GLY A 17 -33.45 -4.97 28.60
N GLU A 18 -32.45 -5.23 27.78
CA GLU A 18 -31.65 -6.45 27.86
C GLU A 18 -30.67 -6.41 29.02
N GLU A 19 -30.56 -7.52 29.74
CA GLU A 19 -29.61 -7.68 30.84
C GLU A 19 -28.20 -7.93 30.31
N ILE A 20 -27.27 -7.07 30.63
CA ILE A 20 -25.87 -7.13 30.18
C ILE A 20 -24.98 -7.44 31.39
N SER A 21 -24.18 -8.52 31.32
CA SER A 21 -23.14 -8.80 32.30
C SER A 21 -22.03 -7.75 32.20
N VAL A 22 -21.66 -7.13 33.31
CA VAL A 22 -20.61 -6.12 33.38
C VAL A 22 -19.25 -6.73 33.01
N ARG A 23 -18.96 -7.93 33.50
CA ARG A 23 -17.73 -8.67 33.15
C ARG A 23 -17.65 -8.97 31.66
N ARG A 24 -18.79 -9.32 31.04
CA ARG A 24 -18.87 -9.55 29.59
C ARG A 24 -18.66 -8.25 28.80
N ALA A 25 -19.22 -7.14 29.26
CA ALA A 25 -19.05 -5.84 28.63
C ALA A 25 -17.62 -5.28 28.78
N LEU A 26 -16.92 -5.63 29.86
CA LEU A 26 -15.52 -5.31 30.09
C LEU A 26 -14.53 -6.29 29.43
N GLY A 27 -15.02 -7.36 28.79
CA GLY A 27 -14.19 -8.39 28.19
C GLY A 27 -13.55 -9.36 29.19
N GLU A 28 -14.01 -9.36 30.44
CA GLU A 28 -13.47 -10.21 31.53
C GLU A 28 -14.13 -11.57 31.61
N GLU A 29 -15.31 -11.77 31.01
CA GLU A 29 -15.91 -13.11 30.90
C GLU A 29 -15.27 -13.87 29.73
N LYS A 30 -14.52 -14.92 30.07
CA LYS A 30 -14.14 -15.95 29.08
C LYS A 30 -15.44 -16.56 28.55
N LYS A 31 -15.76 -16.33 27.26
CA LYS A 31 -16.78 -17.15 26.60
C LYS A 31 -16.32 -18.59 26.70
N GLU A 32 -17.17 -19.49 27.20
CA GLU A 32 -16.95 -20.93 27.01
C GLU A 32 -16.78 -21.19 25.51
N THR A 33 -15.58 -21.56 25.16
CA THR A 33 -15.22 -21.82 23.76
C THR A 33 -15.82 -23.16 23.40
N ASP A 34 -16.74 -23.21 22.45
CA ASP A 34 -17.21 -24.45 21.87
C ASP A 34 -16.03 -25.17 21.20
N PRO A 35 -15.61 -26.35 21.68
CA PRO A 35 -14.43 -27.05 21.15
C PRO A 35 -14.59 -27.43 19.67
N VAL A 36 -15.83 -27.73 19.23
CA VAL A 36 -16.13 -28.08 17.83
C VAL A 36 -15.96 -26.84 16.94
N ALA A 37 -16.61 -25.76 17.29
CA ALA A 37 -16.50 -24.51 16.56
C ALA A 37 -15.05 -23.98 16.55
N TYR A 38 -14.33 -24.17 17.64
CA TYR A 38 -12.90 -23.82 17.72
C TYR A 38 -12.06 -24.63 16.72
N GLY A 39 -12.24 -25.95 16.69
CA GLY A 39 -11.53 -26.85 15.78
C GLY A 39 -11.82 -26.54 14.31
N GLU A 40 -13.07 -26.26 13.97
CA GLU A 40 -13.48 -25.89 12.62
C GLU A 40 -12.83 -24.57 12.17
N ASN A 41 -12.90 -23.54 12.99
CA ASN A 41 -12.26 -22.24 12.69
C ASN A 41 -10.73 -22.36 12.62
N TYR A 42 -10.11 -23.16 13.51
CA TYR A 42 -8.69 -23.44 13.45
C TYR A 42 -8.30 -24.05 12.10
N ASN A 43 -8.99 -25.11 11.69
CA ASN A 43 -8.70 -25.78 10.43
C ASN A 43 -8.93 -24.85 9.23
N LEU A 44 -9.99 -24.04 9.26
CA LEU A 44 -10.30 -23.09 8.20
C LEU A 44 -9.22 -22.00 8.08
N ALA A 45 -8.79 -21.41 9.19
CA ALA A 45 -7.74 -20.39 9.19
C ALA A 45 -6.41 -20.95 8.69
N MET A 46 -5.97 -22.09 9.23
CA MET A 46 -4.68 -22.68 8.88
C MET A 46 -4.66 -23.22 7.44
N ALA A 47 -5.75 -23.83 6.97
CA ALA A 47 -5.86 -24.26 5.57
C ALA A 47 -5.88 -23.06 4.60
N GLY A 48 -6.62 -22.01 4.92
CA GLY A 48 -6.67 -20.79 4.10
C GLY A 48 -5.32 -20.11 3.98
N LEU A 49 -4.59 -19.97 5.08
CA LEU A 49 -3.24 -19.38 5.07
C LEU A 49 -2.24 -20.20 4.23
N LYS A 50 -2.28 -21.52 4.30
CA LYS A 50 -1.45 -22.41 3.44
C LYS A 50 -1.85 -22.28 1.97
N GLU A 51 -3.15 -22.27 1.71
CA GLU A 51 -3.68 -22.17 0.34
C GLU A 51 -3.24 -20.89 -0.36
N LEU A 52 -3.15 -19.77 0.36
CA LEU A 52 -2.60 -18.53 -0.18
C LEU A 52 -1.19 -18.69 -0.78
N ILE A 53 -0.34 -19.46 -0.13
CA ILE A 53 1.01 -19.74 -0.62
C ILE A 53 0.96 -20.69 -1.82
N ARG A 54 0.14 -21.75 -1.76
CA ARG A 54 0.02 -22.77 -2.81
C ARG A 54 -0.54 -22.21 -4.10
N THR A 55 -1.53 -21.35 -3.99
CA THR A 55 -2.23 -20.77 -5.15
C THR A 55 -1.61 -19.45 -5.62
N CYS A 56 -0.55 -18.97 -4.98
CA CYS A 56 0.17 -17.78 -5.41
C CYS A 56 0.76 -17.98 -6.80
N TYR A 57 0.12 -17.40 -7.80
CA TYR A 57 0.58 -17.44 -9.18
C TYR A 57 0.49 -16.05 -9.81
N GLN A 58 1.61 -15.54 -10.33
CA GLN A 58 1.73 -14.25 -10.99
C GLN A 58 0.99 -13.10 -10.25
N PRO A 59 1.24 -12.87 -8.94
CA PRO A 59 0.48 -11.91 -8.14
C PRO A 59 0.62 -10.46 -8.64
N MET A 60 1.66 -10.17 -9.45
CA MET A 60 1.88 -8.85 -10.06
C MET A 60 1.03 -8.59 -11.30
N GLN A 61 0.36 -9.62 -11.88
CA GLN A 61 -0.35 -9.50 -13.15
C GLN A 61 -1.41 -8.40 -13.15
N ASN A 62 -2.15 -8.28 -12.06
CA ASN A 62 -3.24 -7.32 -11.88
C ASN A 62 -2.81 -6.07 -11.09
N PHE A 63 -1.52 -5.89 -10.82
CA PHE A 63 -1.01 -4.71 -10.14
C PHE A 63 -0.81 -3.57 -11.13
N LYS A 64 -1.93 -3.04 -11.61
CA LYS A 64 -2.04 -1.91 -12.54
C LYS A 64 -3.16 -1.01 -12.05
N LYS A 65 -3.06 0.30 -12.34
CA LYS A 65 -4.02 1.32 -11.91
C LYS A 65 -5.48 0.89 -12.07
N ASP A 66 -5.84 0.38 -13.27
CA ASP A 66 -7.24 0.08 -13.62
C ASP A 66 -7.69 -1.32 -13.18
N LEU A 67 -6.79 -2.17 -12.69
CA LEU A 67 -7.07 -3.57 -12.37
C LEU A 67 -6.92 -3.90 -10.88
N TYR A 68 -6.10 -3.14 -10.15
CA TYR A 68 -5.75 -3.47 -8.77
C TYR A 68 -6.95 -3.44 -7.83
N GLU A 69 -7.80 -2.42 -7.91
CA GLU A 69 -8.99 -2.30 -7.06
C GLU A 69 -9.86 -3.54 -7.18
N GLY A 70 -10.25 -3.92 -8.41
CA GLY A 70 -11.08 -5.10 -8.65
C GLY A 70 -10.42 -6.41 -8.21
N ALA A 71 -9.12 -6.55 -8.44
CA ALA A 71 -8.35 -7.73 -8.01
C ALA A 71 -8.22 -7.81 -6.49
N PHE A 72 -8.02 -6.67 -5.82
CA PHE A 72 -7.95 -6.59 -4.37
C PHE A 72 -9.29 -6.90 -3.70
N GLU A 73 -10.39 -6.34 -4.21
CA GLU A 73 -11.75 -6.63 -3.68
C GLU A 73 -12.13 -8.09 -3.86
N ALA A 74 -11.79 -8.69 -5.00
CA ALA A 74 -11.98 -10.12 -5.23
C ALA A 74 -11.17 -10.96 -4.24
N PHE A 75 -9.91 -10.61 -4.01
CA PHE A 75 -9.04 -11.25 -3.04
C PHE A 75 -9.62 -11.11 -1.62
N TYR A 76 -9.97 -9.90 -1.20
CA TYR A 76 -10.53 -9.63 0.12
C TYR A 76 -11.82 -10.44 0.37
N SER A 77 -12.74 -10.42 -0.58
CA SER A 77 -14.02 -11.11 -0.49
C SER A 77 -13.86 -12.63 -0.42
N SER A 78 -12.96 -13.21 -1.21
CA SER A 78 -12.71 -14.66 -1.24
C SER A 78 -12.08 -15.19 0.05
N HIS A 79 -11.33 -14.36 0.79
CA HIS A 79 -10.65 -14.75 2.02
C HIS A 79 -11.35 -14.29 3.31
N ARG A 80 -12.50 -13.67 3.20
CA ARG A 80 -13.23 -13.12 4.35
C ARG A 80 -13.51 -14.16 5.44
N ARG A 81 -13.94 -15.36 5.05
CA ARG A 81 -14.18 -16.47 6.01
C ARG A 81 -12.93 -16.88 6.78
N MET A 82 -11.77 -16.82 6.13
CA MET A 82 -10.48 -17.07 6.79
C MET A 82 -10.21 -15.99 7.85
N PHE A 83 -10.45 -14.72 7.55
CA PHE A 83 -10.27 -13.63 8.52
C PHE A 83 -11.24 -13.74 9.70
N GLU A 84 -12.49 -14.14 9.46
CA GLU A 84 -13.48 -14.43 10.50
C GLU A 84 -13.00 -15.56 11.41
N ALA A 85 -12.48 -16.63 10.85
CA ALA A 85 -11.92 -17.75 11.59
C ALA A 85 -10.69 -17.37 12.43
N MET A 86 -9.78 -16.55 11.88
CA MET A 86 -8.62 -16.03 12.61
C MET A 86 -9.04 -15.19 13.82
N GLU A 87 -10.05 -14.31 13.66
CA GLU A 87 -10.59 -13.52 14.77
C GLU A 87 -11.23 -14.39 15.84
N TYR A 88 -11.98 -15.43 15.43
CA TYR A 88 -12.59 -16.37 16.37
C TYR A 88 -11.54 -17.05 17.25
N ILE A 89 -10.46 -17.58 16.64
CA ILE A 89 -9.35 -18.22 17.36
C ILE A 89 -8.63 -17.24 18.28
N TYR A 90 -8.38 -16.03 17.78
CA TYR A 90 -7.69 -14.99 18.53
C TYR A 90 -8.44 -14.57 19.80
N ARG A 91 -9.78 -14.45 19.71
CA ARG A 91 -10.63 -14.10 20.86
C ARG A 91 -10.89 -15.25 21.82
N SER A 92 -10.92 -16.46 21.29
CA SER A 92 -11.24 -17.66 22.07
C SER A 92 -10.03 -18.29 22.73
N GLY A 93 -8.83 -17.94 22.28
CA GLY A 93 -7.57 -18.54 22.72
C GLY A 93 -7.06 -17.98 24.06
N GLU A 94 -6.52 -18.85 24.89
CA GLU A 94 -5.88 -18.46 26.17
C GLU A 94 -4.55 -17.74 25.98
N GLN A 95 -3.89 -17.94 24.82
CA GLN A 95 -2.58 -17.39 24.48
C GLN A 95 -2.61 -16.79 23.08
N PRO A 96 -3.20 -15.60 22.90
CA PRO A 96 -3.34 -14.97 21.58
C PRO A 96 -2.02 -14.87 20.82
N GLN A 97 -0.93 -14.50 21.49
CA GLN A 97 0.39 -14.38 20.87
C GLN A 97 0.89 -15.70 20.26
N SER A 98 0.70 -16.80 20.96
CA SER A 98 1.08 -18.14 20.44
C SER A 98 0.32 -18.50 19.16
N TRP A 99 -0.94 -18.09 19.04
CA TRP A 99 -1.73 -18.31 17.83
C TRP A 99 -1.26 -17.47 16.66
N LEU A 100 -0.91 -16.20 16.88
CA LEU A 100 -0.33 -15.35 15.85
C LEU A 100 0.96 -15.95 15.28
N GLU A 101 1.83 -16.42 16.15
CA GLU A 101 3.10 -17.08 15.77
C GLU A 101 2.84 -18.36 14.96
N LYS A 102 1.88 -19.21 15.39
CA LYS A 102 1.51 -20.43 14.66
C LYS A 102 0.93 -20.14 13.28
N MET A 103 0.09 -19.12 13.14
CA MET A 103 -0.45 -18.71 11.86
C MET A 103 0.64 -18.19 10.92
N ALA A 104 1.55 -17.35 11.42
CA ALA A 104 2.68 -16.88 10.63
C ALA A 104 3.63 -18.01 10.23
N GLU A 105 3.99 -18.89 11.16
CA GLU A 105 4.89 -20.03 10.90
C GLU A 105 4.30 -21.02 9.90
N CYS A 106 2.98 -21.24 9.96
CA CYS A 106 2.27 -22.08 8.99
C CYS A 106 2.48 -21.63 7.54
N MET A 107 2.43 -20.31 7.28
CA MET A 107 2.70 -19.75 5.96
C MET A 107 4.19 -19.87 5.59
N ILE A 108 5.08 -19.62 6.54
CA ILE A 108 6.52 -19.67 6.34
C ILE A 108 6.97 -21.09 5.99
N GLU A 109 6.45 -22.10 6.69
CA GLU A 109 6.77 -23.51 6.41
C GLU A 109 6.26 -23.96 5.05
N GLU A 110 5.05 -23.55 4.69
CA GLU A 110 4.50 -23.85 3.36
C GLU A 110 5.36 -23.21 2.25
N ALA A 111 5.74 -21.94 2.42
CA ALA A 111 6.62 -21.25 1.49
C ALA A 111 8.02 -21.88 1.42
N ARG A 112 8.61 -22.29 2.54
CA ARG A 112 9.90 -23.01 2.57
C ARG A 112 9.82 -24.33 1.81
N THR A 113 8.73 -25.07 2.01
CA THR A 113 8.51 -26.34 1.33
C THR A 113 8.45 -26.16 -0.17
N ASP A 114 7.67 -25.19 -0.67
CA ASP A 114 7.60 -24.89 -2.09
C ASP A 114 8.95 -24.38 -2.63
N LEU A 115 9.60 -23.45 -1.96
CA LEU A 115 10.89 -22.88 -2.38
C LEU A 115 12.00 -23.96 -2.47
N ASN A 116 11.94 -25.01 -1.66
CA ASN A 116 12.92 -26.11 -1.70
C ASN A 116 12.73 -27.02 -2.92
N THR A 117 11.61 -26.98 -3.61
CA THR A 117 11.39 -27.70 -4.86
C THR A 117 12.20 -27.11 -6.04
N TYR A 118 12.58 -25.85 -5.95
CA TYR A 118 13.30 -25.13 -7.02
C TYR A 118 14.81 -25.35 -6.91
N LYS A 119 15.39 -26.10 -7.83
CA LYS A 119 16.84 -26.36 -7.92
C LYS A 119 17.64 -25.11 -8.32
N LEU A 120 17.09 -24.24 -9.17
CA LEU A 120 17.76 -23.05 -9.68
C LEU A 120 17.54 -21.85 -8.77
N LYS A 121 18.64 -21.24 -8.30
CA LYS A 121 18.62 -20.08 -7.42
C LYS A 121 17.76 -18.93 -7.94
N ASN A 122 17.83 -18.63 -9.26
CA ASN A 122 17.05 -17.56 -9.87
C ASN A 122 15.54 -17.83 -9.80
N ARG A 123 15.10 -19.06 -10.04
CA ARG A 123 13.68 -19.45 -9.93
C ARG A 123 13.20 -19.37 -8.49
N ARG A 124 14.03 -19.82 -7.54
CA ARG A 124 13.73 -19.71 -6.12
C ARG A 124 13.60 -18.24 -5.67
N SER A 125 14.51 -17.37 -6.14
CA SER A 125 14.44 -15.93 -5.84
C SER A 125 13.21 -15.28 -6.45
N GLN A 126 12.85 -15.62 -7.69
CA GLN A 126 11.64 -15.13 -8.34
C GLN A 126 10.40 -15.58 -7.57
N ARG A 127 10.32 -16.82 -7.14
CA ARG A 127 9.20 -17.35 -6.38
C ARG A 127 9.05 -16.66 -5.02
N LEU A 128 10.16 -16.41 -4.34
CA LEU A 128 10.16 -15.65 -3.09
C LEU A 128 9.68 -14.19 -3.31
N MET A 129 10.04 -13.59 -4.45
CA MET A 129 9.54 -12.26 -4.83
C MET A 129 8.02 -12.27 -5.03
N ASP A 130 7.46 -13.32 -5.65
CA ASP A 130 6.01 -13.47 -5.81
C ASP A 130 5.30 -13.55 -4.45
N TYR A 131 5.87 -14.27 -3.49
CA TYR A 131 5.34 -14.32 -2.13
C TYR A 131 5.43 -12.98 -1.41
N ASN A 132 6.57 -12.31 -1.48
CA ASN A 132 6.72 -10.97 -0.89
C ASN A 132 5.68 -10.00 -1.45
N PHE A 133 5.41 -10.11 -2.74
CA PHE A 133 4.41 -9.30 -3.40
C PHE A 133 2.98 -9.65 -2.94
N LEU A 134 2.63 -10.94 -2.88
CA LEU A 134 1.35 -11.41 -2.34
C LEU A 134 1.11 -10.86 -0.94
N LEU A 135 2.12 -10.97 -0.06
CA LEU A 135 1.99 -10.50 1.32
C LEU A 135 1.82 -8.98 1.39
N SER A 136 2.70 -8.23 0.73
CA SER A 136 2.76 -6.77 0.85
C SER A 136 1.58 -6.06 0.17
N VAL A 137 1.06 -6.62 -0.93
CA VAL A 137 0.12 -5.93 -1.81
C VAL A 137 -1.32 -6.45 -1.66
N TYR A 138 -1.48 -7.70 -1.24
CA TYR A 138 -2.80 -8.30 -1.09
C TYR A 138 -3.11 -8.71 0.35
N LEU A 139 -2.32 -9.60 0.96
CA LEU A 139 -2.68 -10.19 2.25
C LEU A 139 -2.65 -9.18 3.40
N VAL A 140 -1.53 -8.48 3.60
CA VAL A 140 -1.41 -7.51 4.70
C VAL A 140 -2.45 -6.39 4.57
N PRO A 141 -2.64 -5.76 3.39
CA PRO A 141 -3.71 -4.78 3.22
C PRO A 141 -5.11 -5.34 3.45
N ALA A 142 -5.40 -6.58 3.02
CA ALA A 142 -6.69 -7.21 3.22
C ALA A 142 -6.97 -7.55 4.69
N VAL A 143 -5.96 -8.05 5.41
CA VAL A 143 -6.02 -8.25 6.86
C VAL A 143 -6.31 -6.93 7.56
N LEU A 144 -5.58 -5.87 7.25
CA LEU A 144 -5.75 -4.55 7.88
C LEU A 144 -7.07 -3.86 7.51
N LYS A 145 -7.70 -4.23 6.39
CA LYS A 145 -9.03 -3.77 5.98
C LYS A 145 -10.15 -4.46 6.78
N TYR A 146 -9.93 -5.68 7.26
CA TYR A 146 -10.92 -6.43 8.02
C TYR A 146 -11.09 -5.84 9.43
N PRO A 147 -12.32 -5.49 9.87
CA PRO A 147 -12.54 -4.79 11.15
C PRO A 147 -12.55 -5.78 12.33
N ALA A 148 -11.38 -6.23 12.78
CA ALA A 148 -11.25 -7.21 13.86
C ALA A 148 -10.02 -6.93 14.76
N GLY A 149 -10.01 -7.52 15.94
CA GLY A 149 -8.92 -7.35 16.92
C GLY A 149 -7.63 -8.08 16.54
N VAL A 150 -7.74 -9.16 15.75
CA VAL A 150 -6.59 -9.97 15.31
C VAL A 150 -5.72 -9.27 14.25
N THR A 151 -6.25 -8.30 13.54
CA THR A 151 -5.69 -7.80 12.27
C THR A 151 -4.32 -7.13 12.41
N GLU A 152 -4.22 -6.11 13.26
CA GLU A 152 -2.95 -5.42 13.50
C GLU A 152 -1.89 -6.35 14.12
N PRO A 153 -2.22 -7.10 15.22
CA PRO A 153 -1.27 -8.04 15.80
C PRO A 153 -0.79 -9.13 14.84
N PHE A 154 -1.68 -9.66 14.01
CA PHE A 154 -1.30 -10.67 13.02
C PHE A 154 -0.41 -10.09 11.92
N ALA A 155 -0.75 -8.92 11.37
CA ALA A 155 0.07 -8.26 10.36
C ALA A 155 1.50 -7.99 10.87
N ASP A 156 1.64 -7.49 12.10
CA ASP A 156 2.93 -7.24 12.72
C ASP A 156 3.73 -8.53 12.95
N CYS A 157 3.08 -9.57 13.49
CA CYS A 157 3.70 -10.86 13.73
C CYS A 157 4.15 -11.54 12.42
N LEU A 158 3.27 -11.54 11.40
CA LEU A 158 3.57 -12.12 10.08
C LEU A 158 4.76 -11.42 9.42
N ILE A 159 4.76 -10.09 9.36
CA ILE A 159 5.83 -9.30 8.73
C ILE A 159 7.17 -9.56 9.45
N ALA A 160 7.19 -9.49 10.77
CA ALA A 160 8.40 -9.73 11.55
C ALA A 160 8.96 -11.15 11.35
N SER A 161 8.09 -12.16 11.43
CA SER A 161 8.46 -13.57 11.27
C SER A 161 8.92 -13.88 9.84
N TRP A 162 8.23 -13.35 8.83
CA TRP A 162 8.58 -13.53 7.42
C TRP A 162 9.91 -12.90 7.06
N ASN A 163 10.12 -11.63 7.46
CA ASN A 163 11.38 -10.94 7.22
C ASN A 163 12.57 -11.65 7.87
N LYS A 164 12.39 -12.16 9.09
CA LYS A 164 13.41 -12.98 9.78
C LYS A 164 13.68 -14.30 9.06
N ALA A 165 12.62 -14.99 8.59
CA ALA A 165 12.73 -16.32 7.98
C ALA A 165 13.41 -16.30 6.61
N PHE A 166 13.16 -15.27 5.81
CA PHE A 166 13.60 -15.17 4.41
C PHE A 166 14.61 -14.04 4.15
N GLN A 167 15.03 -13.31 5.19
CA GLN A 167 15.95 -12.17 5.11
C GLN A 167 15.45 -11.10 4.12
N THR A 168 14.16 -10.80 4.21
CA THR A 168 13.49 -9.79 3.41
C THR A 168 13.20 -8.53 4.23
N SER A 169 12.63 -7.50 3.60
CA SER A 169 12.24 -6.24 4.25
C SER A 169 10.87 -5.79 3.78
N ILE A 170 9.89 -6.72 3.76
CA ILE A 170 8.52 -6.32 3.47
C ILE A 170 7.99 -5.41 4.57
N GLY A 171 7.22 -4.39 4.17
CA GLY A 171 6.62 -3.40 5.06
C GLY A 171 5.12 -3.62 5.26
N LYS A 172 4.57 -2.91 6.24
CA LYS A 172 3.14 -2.83 6.51
C LYS A 172 2.55 -1.66 5.71
N ALA A 173 1.64 -1.94 4.78
CA ALA A 173 0.89 -0.94 4.04
C ALA A 173 -0.61 -1.25 4.11
N ARG A 174 -1.44 -0.22 4.10
CA ARG A 174 -2.89 -0.35 3.98
C ARG A 174 -3.30 -0.27 2.52
N TYR A 175 -4.50 -0.76 2.20
CA TYR A 175 -5.06 -0.65 0.85
C TYR A 175 -5.01 0.78 0.32
N ASP A 176 -5.45 1.76 1.13
CA ASP A 176 -5.49 3.17 0.73
C ASP A 176 -4.09 3.75 0.42
N ASP A 177 -3.05 3.27 1.10
CA ASP A 177 -1.67 3.69 0.84
C ASP A 177 -1.20 3.20 -0.53
N ILE A 178 -1.55 1.96 -0.88
CA ILE A 178 -1.19 1.33 -2.16
C ILE A 178 -2.01 1.93 -3.29
N ASP A 179 -3.32 2.02 -3.12
CA ASP A 179 -4.23 2.59 -4.10
C ASP A 179 -3.90 4.06 -4.38
N SER A 180 -3.68 4.85 -3.32
CA SER A 180 -3.21 6.23 -3.48
C SER A 180 -1.86 6.31 -4.21
N GLY A 181 -1.05 5.25 -4.16
CA GLY A 181 0.19 5.13 -4.92
C GLY A 181 -0.04 5.14 -6.44
N PHE A 182 -1.12 4.50 -6.92
CA PHE A 182 -1.52 4.57 -8.33
C PHE A 182 -2.11 5.93 -8.71
N HIS A 183 -2.72 6.61 -7.73
CA HIS A 183 -3.33 7.92 -7.90
C HIS A 183 -2.41 9.07 -7.48
N ARG A 184 -1.32 8.77 -6.74
CA ARG A 184 -0.25 9.73 -6.47
C ARG A 184 0.47 10.02 -7.77
N LYS A 185 -0.03 11.00 -8.46
CA LYS A 185 0.64 11.64 -9.56
C LYS A 185 1.92 12.29 -9.03
N LEU A 186 2.98 11.49 -8.93
CA LEU A 186 4.29 11.95 -8.46
C LEU A 186 4.81 13.01 -9.45
N CYS A 187 5.03 14.22 -8.98
CA CYS A 187 5.69 15.24 -9.80
C CYS A 187 7.19 14.91 -9.93
N TYR A 188 7.53 13.84 -10.68
CA TYR A 188 8.88 13.31 -10.79
C TYR A 188 9.94 14.40 -11.03
N ILE A 189 9.78 15.18 -12.09
CA ILE A 189 10.73 16.24 -12.44
C ILE A 189 10.68 17.34 -11.40
N THR A 190 9.52 17.81 -10.99
CA THR A 190 9.35 18.88 -10.00
C THR A 190 9.95 18.48 -8.65
N THR A 191 9.69 17.24 -8.20
CA THR A 191 10.29 16.72 -6.95
C THR A 191 11.81 16.65 -7.05
N ALA A 192 12.34 16.07 -8.13
CA ALA A 192 13.79 15.98 -8.33
C ALA A 192 14.46 17.36 -8.41
N VAL A 193 13.81 18.34 -9.03
CA VAL A 193 14.26 19.73 -9.07
C VAL A 193 14.25 20.33 -7.66
N CYS A 194 13.13 20.24 -6.92
CA CYS A 194 13.03 20.82 -5.58
C CYS A 194 14.04 20.21 -4.60
N GLU A 195 14.24 18.90 -4.65
CA GLU A 195 15.26 18.21 -3.84
C GLU A 195 16.68 18.69 -4.18
N ASN A 196 16.99 18.79 -5.47
CA ASN A 196 18.32 19.20 -5.93
C ASN A 196 18.68 20.66 -5.56
N ILE A 197 17.71 21.57 -5.59
CA ILE A 197 17.91 22.98 -5.19
C ILE A 197 17.78 23.21 -3.68
N GLY A 198 17.68 22.15 -2.88
CA GLY A 198 17.68 22.22 -1.42
C GLY A 198 16.35 22.60 -0.79
N LYS A 199 15.24 22.57 -1.53
CA LYS A 199 13.90 22.90 -1.01
C LYS A 199 13.16 21.69 -0.40
N GLY A 200 13.69 20.47 -0.61
CA GLY A 200 13.10 19.23 -0.11
C GLY A 200 11.93 18.69 -0.95
N SER A 201 11.49 17.48 -0.60
CA SER A 201 10.44 16.75 -1.33
C SER A 201 9.01 17.16 -0.98
N ASP A 202 8.80 18.10 -0.05
CA ASP A 202 7.49 18.61 0.39
C ASP A 202 7.52 20.13 0.61
N CYS A 203 8.06 20.87 -0.35
CA CYS A 203 8.09 22.32 -0.30
C CYS A 203 6.74 22.95 -0.75
N PRO A 204 6.44 24.21 -0.33
CA PRO A 204 5.23 24.91 -0.73
C PRO A 204 5.03 25.00 -2.25
N GLU A 205 6.11 25.21 -2.98
CA GLU A 205 6.11 25.28 -4.44
C GLU A 205 5.67 23.98 -5.09
N LEU A 206 6.16 22.85 -4.54
CA LEU A 206 5.76 21.54 -5.04
C LEU A 206 4.27 21.26 -4.79
N ARG A 207 3.77 21.64 -3.62
CA ARG A 207 2.33 21.52 -3.30
C ARG A 207 1.48 22.38 -4.23
N LEU A 208 1.89 23.61 -4.47
CA LEU A 208 1.18 24.55 -5.36
C LEU A 208 1.09 23.99 -6.79
N LEU A 209 2.21 23.47 -7.32
CA LEU A 209 2.24 22.88 -8.67
C LEU A 209 1.42 21.58 -8.77
N LYS A 210 1.40 20.78 -7.71
CA LYS A 210 0.54 19.58 -7.62
C LYS A 210 -0.93 19.96 -7.61
N ASP A 211 -1.32 20.91 -6.76
CA ASP A 211 -2.70 21.38 -6.65
C ASP A 211 -3.21 21.97 -7.98
N TYR A 212 -2.37 22.76 -8.66
CA TYR A 212 -2.70 23.31 -9.97
C TYR A 212 -2.91 22.20 -11.01
N ARG A 213 -2.00 21.24 -11.10
CA ARG A 213 -2.13 20.10 -12.00
C ARG A 213 -3.43 19.33 -11.75
N ASP A 214 -3.72 18.98 -10.49
CA ASP A 214 -4.83 18.10 -10.13
C ASP A 214 -6.19 18.81 -10.26
N ARG A 215 -6.25 20.12 -9.98
CA ARG A 215 -7.51 20.88 -9.96
C ARG A 215 -7.79 21.65 -11.23
N TYR A 216 -6.78 21.90 -12.06
CA TYR A 216 -6.94 22.70 -13.28
C TYR A 216 -6.57 21.91 -14.53
N MET A 217 -5.37 21.38 -14.64
CA MET A 217 -4.93 20.69 -15.86
C MET A 217 -5.66 19.38 -16.09
N ASP A 218 -5.76 18.53 -15.06
CA ASP A 218 -6.28 17.17 -15.16
C ASP A 218 -7.80 17.07 -15.37
N VAL A 219 -8.50 18.20 -15.30
CA VAL A 219 -9.96 18.27 -15.48
C VAL A 219 -10.38 18.50 -16.95
N THR A 220 -9.45 18.86 -17.83
CA THR A 220 -9.71 19.03 -19.27
C THR A 220 -9.14 17.83 -20.03
N PRO A 221 -9.77 17.39 -21.15
CA PRO A 221 -9.23 16.26 -21.94
C PRO A 221 -7.80 16.48 -22.42
N GLU A 222 -7.50 17.71 -22.87
CA GLU A 222 -6.17 18.10 -23.37
C GLU A 222 -5.13 18.17 -22.25
N GLY A 223 -5.52 18.69 -21.09
CA GLY A 223 -4.66 18.74 -19.89
C GLY A 223 -4.43 17.36 -19.32
N HIS A 224 -5.46 16.52 -19.27
CA HIS A 224 -5.34 15.12 -18.84
C HIS A 224 -4.35 14.35 -19.73
N ALA A 225 -4.48 14.45 -21.06
CA ALA A 225 -3.56 13.80 -21.98
C ALA A 225 -2.10 14.26 -21.77
N LEU A 226 -1.86 15.54 -21.51
CA LEU A 226 -0.54 16.08 -21.22
C LEU A 226 0.01 15.56 -19.89
N VAL A 227 -0.83 15.42 -18.89
CA VAL A 227 -0.48 14.90 -17.57
C VAL A 227 -0.11 13.41 -17.68
N GLU A 228 -0.86 12.61 -18.40
CA GLU A 228 -0.54 11.19 -18.66
C GLU A 228 0.78 11.05 -19.44
N GLU A 229 0.98 11.84 -20.51
CA GLU A 229 2.26 11.84 -21.24
C GLU A 229 3.45 12.18 -20.33
N TYR A 230 3.27 13.19 -19.47
CA TYR A 230 4.30 13.55 -18.48
C TYR A 230 4.66 12.36 -17.57
N TYR A 231 3.68 11.59 -17.09
CA TYR A 231 3.95 10.44 -16.22
C TYR A 231 4.70 9.32 -16.92
N ASP A 232 4.44 9.11 -18.19
CA ASP A 232 5.12 8.08 -18.97
C ASP A 232 6.62 8.40 -19.16
N ILE A 233 6.95 9.66 -19.37
CA ILE A 233 8.32 10.08 -19.71
C ILE A 233 9.16 10.57 -18.52
N ALA A 234 8.54 11.20 -17.53
CA ALA A 234 9.24 11.89 -16.43
C ALA A 234 10.19 10.99 -15.62
N PRO A 235 9.86 9.73 -15.26
CA PRO A 235 10.77 8.85 -14.56
C PRO A 235 12.06 8.58 -15.35
N THR A 236 11.94 8.41 -16.66
CA THR A 236 13.07 8.16 -17.55
C THR A 236 13.94 9.40 -17.68
N ILE A 237 13.33 10.58 -17.82
CA ILE A 237 14.03 11.88 -17.89
C ILE A 237 14.83 12.11 -16.61
N VAL A 238 14.22 11.99 -15.43
CA VAL A 238 14.89 12.16 -14.14
C VAL A 238 16.06 11.18 -14.00
N LYS A 239 15.88 9.90 -14.37
CA LYS A 239 16.95 8.89 -14.33
C LYS A 239 18.12 9.23 -15.28
N ARG A 240 17.84 9.80 -16.45
CA ARG A 240 18.86 10.22 -17.41
C ARG A 240 19.60 11.47 -16.94
N ILE A 241 18.91 12.46 -16.38
CA ILE A 241 19.52 13.66 -15.79
C ILE A 241 20.40 13.28 -14.60
N ALA A 242 19.91 12.42 -13.69
CA ALA A 242 20.66 12.02 -12.49
C ALA A 242 22.01 11.35 -12.77
N ARG A 243 22.19 10.79 -13.98
CA ARG A 243 23.45 10.17 -14.43
C ARG A 243 24.46 11.17 -15.03
N ARG A 244 24.06 12.43 -15.25
CA ARG A 244 24.93 13.45 -15.86
C ARG A 244 25.76 14.17 -14.81
N PRO A 245 27.04 14.46 -15.09
CA PRO A 245 27.88 15.25 -14.18
C PRO A 245 27.28 16.63 -13.88
N GLU A 246 26.62 17.24 -14.87
CA GLU A 246 26.04 18.57 -14.81
C GLU A 246 24.58 18.59 -14.29
N ARG A 247 24.11 17.52 -13.64
CA ARG A 247 22.71 17.35 -13.17
C ARG A 247 22.20 18.55 -12.37
N ASP A 248 23.03 19.11 -11.50
CA ASP A 248 22.66 20.21 -10.61
C ASP A 248 22.39 21.50 -11.41
N ARG A 249 23.17 21.72 -12.47
CA ARG A 249 22.95 22.84 -13.39
C ARG A 249 21.67 22.63 -14.21
N ILE A 250 21.42 21.39 -14.67
CA ILE A 250 20.23 21.05 -15.45
C ILE A 250 18.97 21.27 -14.60
N TYR A 251 18.94 20.76 -13.38
CA TYR A 251 17.78 20.95 -12.50
C TYR A 251 17.53 22.42 -12.15
N ARG A 252 18.60 23.20 -11.91
CA ARG A 252 18.48 24.64 -11.70
C ARG A 252 17.92 25.35 -12.92
N GLN A 253 18.37 24.99 -14.11
CA GLN A 253 17.84 25.56 -15.38
C GLN A 253 16.35 25.21 -15.55
N ILE A 254 15.92 23.97 -15.28
CA ILE A 254 14.51 23.58 -15.33
C ILE A 254 13.69 24.42 -14.35
N TYR A 255 14.18 24.63 -13.14
CA TYR A 255 13.52 25.44 -12.15
C TYR A 255 13.35 26.90 -12.63
N GLU A 256 14.42 27.54 -13.07
CA GLU A 256 14.41 28.94 -13.47
C GLU A 256 13.60 29.19 -14.75
N THR A 257 13.67 28.26 -15.71
CA THR A 257 13.04 28.43 -17.02
C THR A 257 11.54 28.09 -16.97
N TYR A 258 11.12 27.08 -16.20
CA TYR A 258 9.76 26.57 -16.25
C TYR A 258 9.02 26.64 -14.91
N LEU A 259 9.58 26.07 -13.84
CA LEU A 259 8.83 25.89 -12.59
C LEU A 259 8.62 27.21 -11.86
N GLN A 260 9.62 28.05 -11.75
CA GLN A 260 9.52 29.35 -11.08
C GLN A 260 8.52 30.31 -11.80
N PRO A 261 8.54 30.43 -13.14
CA PRO A 261 7.49 31.15 -13.84
C PRO A 261 6.09 30.54 -13.67
N CYS A 262 5.94 29.18 -13.75
CA CYS A 262 4.66 28.54 -13.49
C CYS A 262 4.11 28.87 -12.09
N ILE A 263 4.95 28.87 -11.06
CA ILE A 263 4.56 29.25 -9.70
C ILE A 263 3.97 30.67 -9.67
N ARG A 264 4.63 31.65 -10.30
CA ARG A 264 4.17 33.04 -10.38
C ARG A 264 2.84 33.15 -11.15
N GLU A 265 2.71 32.42 -12.24
CA GLU A 265 1.50 32.39 -13.07
C GLU A 265 0.31 31.81 -12.28
N ILE A 266 0.54 30.76 -11.46
CA ILE A 266 -0.49 30.21 -10.57
C ILE A 266 -0.87 31.22 -9.49
N GLU A 267 0.10 31.83 -8.82
CA GLU A 267 -0.13 32.83 -7.76
C GLU A 267 -0.90 34.05 -8.28
N THR A 268 -0.68 34.43 -9.55
CA THR A 268 -1.40 35.52 -10.23
C THR A 268 -2.63 35.08 -10.99
N ARG A 269 -3.05 33.81 -10.87
CA ARG A 269 -4.20 33.18 -11.53
C ARG A 269 -4.15 33.21 -13.07
N GLN A 270 -2.95 33.23 -13.63
CA GLN A 270 -2.71 33.12 -15.08
C GLN A 270 -2.61 31.65 -15.50
N TYR A 271 -3.67 30.91 -15.30
CA TYR A 271 -3.67 29.44 -15.41
C TYR A 271 -3.38 28.93 -16.82
N GLU A 272 -3.89 29.60 -17.84
CA GLU A 272 -3.66 29.26 -19.26
C GLU A 272 -2.18 29.45 -19.64
N ALA A 273 -1.55 30.54 -19.16
CA ALA A 273 -0.12 30.76 -19.37
C ALA A 273 0.74 29.68 -18.70
N CYS A 274 0.37 29.30 -17.49
CA CYS A 274 1.01 28.21 -16.76
C CYS A 274 0.88 26.87 -17.51
N GLU A 275 -0.30 26.55 -18.05
CA GLU A 275 -0.51 25.33 -18.85
C GLU A 275 0.36 25.31 -20.10
N ALA A 276 0.41 26.42 -20.84
CA ALA A 276 1.24 26.54 -22.03
C ALA A 276 2.73 26.34 -21.71
N ARG A 277 3.21 26.92 -20.61
CA ARG A 277 4.60 26.77 -20.14
C ARG A 277 4.90 25.35 -19.67
N TYR A 278 3.97 24.73 -18.95
CA TYR A 278 4.12 23.36 -18.51
C TYR A 278 4.16 22.40 -19.71
N ARG A 279 3.30 22.60 -20.69
CA ARG A 279 3.31 21.88 -21.99
C ARG A 279 4.65 22.03 -22.71
N GLN A 280 5.16 23.25 -22.79
CA GLN A 280 6.47 23.51 -23.38
C GLN A 280 7.58 22.74 -22.67
N MET A 281 7.62 22.77 -21.33
CA MET A 281 8.58 22.00 -20.53
C MET A 281 8.53 20.50 -20.86
N VAL A 282 7.35 19.90 -20.89
CA VAL A 282 7.17 18.48 -21.16
C VAL A 282 7.71 18.13 -22.56
N LEU A 283 7.35 18.91 -23.57
CA LEU A 283 7.76 18.68 -24.97
C LEU A 283 9.29 18.85 -25.14
N GLU A 284 9.88 19.88 -24.55
CA GLU A 284 11.31 20.12 -24.68
C GLU A 284 12.14 19.07 -23.95
N LEU A 285 11.74 18.68 -22.74
CA LEU A 285 12.40 17.61 -22.01
C LEU A 285 12.24 16.26 -22.69
N LYS A 286 11.08 15.97 -23.27
CA LYS A 286 10.87 14.79 -24.11
C LYS A 286 11.84 14.76 -25.27
N LYS A 287 11.89 15.83 -26.05
CA LYS A 287 12.79 15.95 -27.20
C LYS A 287 14.25 15.79 -26.79
N GLN A 288 14.66 16.43 -25.68
CA GLN A 288 16.05 16.41 -25.23
C GLN A 288 16.49 15.06 -24.64
N TYR A 289 15.57 14.37 -23.94
CA TYR A 289 15.91 13.17 -23.17
C TYR A 289 15.27 11.87 -23.66
N MET A 290 14.27 11.91 -24.54
CA MET A 290 13.62 10.69 -25.06
C MET A 290 13.99 10.43 -26.51
N ASP A 291 14.05 11.48 -27.37
CA ASP A 291 14.30 11.38 -28.80
C ASP A 291 15.77 11.19 -29.19
N THR A 292 16.69 11.03 -28.23
CA THR A 292 18.10 10.69 -28.50
C THR A 292 18.28 9.22 -28.86
N GLY A 293 17.48 8.71 -29.78
CA GLY A 293 17.67 7.48 -30.49
C GLY A 293 18.40 7.79 -31.81
N THR A 294 19.70 7.48 -31.89
CA THR A 294 20.64 7.59 -33.02
C THR A 294 21.55 8.83 -33.03
N ALA A 295 22.52 8.80 -32.15
CA ALA A 295 23.86 9.30 -32.53
C ALA A 295 24.89 8.29 -31.99
N HIS A 296 25.60 7.72 -32.91
CA HIS A 296 26.64 6.67 -32.80
C HIS A 296 27.70 6.94 -31.76
#